data_cec0a341c5ff76bceb046c36e8a8fa04
#
_entry.id   cec0a341c5ff76bceb046c36e8a8fa04
#
_cell.length_a   1.000
_cell.length_b   1.000
_cell.length_c   1.000
_cell.angle_alpha   90.00
_cell.angle_beta   90.00
_cell.angle_gamma   90.00
#
_symmetry.space_group_name_H-M   'P 1'
#
loop_
_entity.id
_entity.type
_entity.pdbx_description
1 polymer ?
#
loop_
_entity_poly.entity_id
_entity_poly.type
_entity_poly.pdbx_seq_one_letter_code
_entity_poly.pdbx_strand_id
1 'polypeptide(L)'
;MPLASRPLATGTAAPSTATTLRPGGGIDPLALLLKHDRPVPRYTSYPTAAAFHDGVGAEQLQAQLAQPSEAPLSLYVHVPFCRHACWYCGCNRVTTQLGSKVVGPYLAALGRELELVAAAMPQRRRLAQLHWGGGTPNYLNGSETATLWELIGRHFELADDLEASIELNPEFLDRDQVLGLRRLGFNRVSFGIQDADPEVQQAVNRVVPSDQLRRVMGWLREAGFASVNVDLICGLPLQTPERFKATLELVRELQPDRIALFSFAYLPEQLPLQRRIAAADLPSQQERIAMLQAANALLCAHGYDAIGMDHYARRGDSLAIAARSGQLNRNFQGYTTGGELELLGVGPTAISQFEQLFCQNQRDLKAYYVALERGELPVERGLVVRDPAGLERRSLIRAVMCDFQVELNLERFAPEWRALQELALDGLVELSETRGRGLARVTLPGRWLIRTIAAVFDPEQARRASGARLV
;
A
#
# COMPACT_ATOMS: atom_id res chain seq x y z
N MET A 1 -30.61 0.39 16.64
CA MET A 1 -31.49 0.74 15.51
C MET A 1 -30.67 0.57 14.24
N PRO A 2 -31.04 -0.32 13.29
CA PRO A 2 -30.28 -0.55 12.09
C PRO A 2 -30.46 0.61 11.12
N LEU A 3 -29.37 1.11 10.56
CA LEU A 3 -29.33 2.14 9.52
C LEU A 3 -29.85 1.56 8.22
N ALA A 4 -30.89 2.18 7.70
CA ALA A 4 -31.62 1.78 6.52
C ALA A 4 -30.75 1.83 5.24
N SER A 5 -30.81 0.78 4.46
CA SER A 5 -30.32 0.66 3.09
C SER A 5 -30.88 1.77 2.19
N ARG A 6 -29.99 2.57 1.58
CA ARG A 6 -30.33 3.56 0.55
C ARG A 6 -30.58 2.88 -0.80
N PRO A 7 -31.61 3.29 -1.56
CA PRO A 7 -31.82 2.77 -2.90
C PRO A 7 -30.82 3.34 -3.90
N LEU A 8 -30.37 2.49 -4.81
CA LEU A 8 -29.51 2.77 -5.95
C LEU A 8 -30.16 3.81 -6.89
N ALA A 9 -29.52 4.96 -7.04
CA ALA A 9 -29.81 5.88 -8.12
C ALA A 9 -29.20 5.32 -9.42
N THR A 10 -30.03 4.99 -10.39
CA THR A 10 -29.65 4.66 -11.75
C THR A 10 -29.20 5.91 -12.48
N GLY A 11 -27.90 6.21 -12.37
CA GLY A 11 -27.23 7.24 -13.16
C GLY A 11 -26.56 6.59 -14.36
N THR A 12 -26.97 6.97 -15.56
CA THR A 12 -26.37 6.55 -16.84
C THR A 12 -24.88 6.85 -16.83
N ALA A 13 -24.07 5.78 -16.94
CA ALA A 13 -22.61 5.87 -17.05
C ALA A 13 -22.23 6.61 -18.34
N ALA A 14 -21.54 7.73 -18.23
CA ALA A 14 -20.85 8.38 -19.33
C ALA A 14 -19.66 7.52 -19.78
N PRO A 15 -19.37 7.43 -21.09
CA PRO A 15 -18.28 6.60 -21.59
C PRO A 15 -16.94 7.13 -21.09
N SER A 16 -16.17 6.24 -20.44
CA SER A 16 -14.78 6.46 -20.03
C SER A 16 -13.90 6.70 -21.25
N THR A 17 -13.57 7.95 -21.51
CA THR A 17 -12.51 8.31 -22.46
C THR A 17 -11.15 7.97 -21.86
N ALA A 18 -10.33 7.25 -22.60
CA ALA A 18 -8.94 6.97 -22.27
C ALA A 18 -8.22 8.25 -21.82
N THR A 19 -7.74 8.25 -20.58
CA THR A 19 -7.17 9.43 -19.93
C THR A 19 -5.70 9.58 -20.35
N THR A 20 -5.46 10.00 -21.59
CA THR A 20 -4.19 10.64 -21.96
C THR A 20 -4.22 12.05 -21.37
N LEU A 21 -3.25 12.38 -20.55
CA LEU A 21 -2.98 13.75 -20.09
C LEU A 21 -2.68 14.62 -21.33
N ARG A 22 -3.73 15.18 -21.95
CA ARG A 22 -3.56 16.31 -22.87
C ARG A 22 -3.60 17.56 -22.01
N PRO A 23 -2.63 18.47 -22.14
CA PRO A 23 -2.66 19.74 -21.44
C PRO A 23 -3.88 20.54 -21.92
N GLY A 24 -4.91 20.57 -21.09
CA GLY A 24 -5.98 21.55 -21.22
C GLY A 24 -5.44 22.89 -20.70
N GLY A 25 -5.27 23.86 -21.60
CA GLY A 25 -5.05 25.28 -21.33
C GLY A 25 -3.98 25.65 -20.32
N GLY A 26 -2.75 25.86 -20.76
CA GLY A 26 -1.87 26.92 -20.22
C GLY A 26 -1.09 26.67 -18.92
N ILE A 27 -1.31 25.61 -18.16
CA ILE A 27 -0.59 25.38 -16.91
C ILE A 27 0.47 24.28 -17.14
N ASP A 28 1.74 24.65 -16.93
CA ASP A 28 2.86 23.70 -16.99
C ASP A 28 2.76 22.69 -15.82
N PRO A 29 2.56 21.38 -16.08
CA PRO A 29 2.47 20.38 -15.02
C PRO A 29 3.74 20.33 -14.14
N LEU A 30 4.91 20.62 -14.71
CA LEU A 30 6.18 20.72 -13.99
C LEU A 30 6.14 21.87 -12.98
N ALA A 31 5.70 23.05 -13.41
CA ALA A 31 5.58 24.21 -12.52
C ALA A 31 4.63 23.94 -11.36
N LEU A 32 3.50 23.24 -11.60
CA LEU A 32 2.56 22.84 -10.55
C LEU A 32 3.16 21.88 -9.56
N LEU A 33 3.84 20.83 -10.04
CA LEU A 33 4.51 19.87 -9.18
C LEU A 33 5.57 20.54 -8.32
N LEU A 34 6.39 21.43 -8.90
CA LEU A 34 7.41 22.20 -8.18
C LEU A 34 6.80 23.15 -7.14
N LYS A 35 5.71 23.84 -7.48
CA LYS A 35 4.99 24.74 -6.56
C LYS A 35 4.45 24.02 -5.33
N HIS A 36 3.96 22.80 -5.50
CA HIS A 36 3.29 22.04 -4.46
C HIS A 36 4.13 20.90 -3.87
N ASP A 37 5.43 20.77 -4.25
CA ASP A 37 6.35 19.76 -3.69
C ASP A 37 6.70 20.11 -2.26
N ARG A 38 5.86 19.67 -1.35
CA ARG A 38 6.05 19.80 0.11
C ARG A 38 5.97 18.43 0.78
N PRO A 39 6.63 18.25 1.92
CA PRO A 39 6.50 17.03 2.70
C PRO A 39 5.05 16.82 3.15
N VAL A 40 4.42 15.73 2.67
CA VAL A 40 3.08 15.32 3.08
C VAL A 40 3.04 13.82 3.28
N PRO A 41 2.20 13.30 4.20
CA PRO A 41 2.03 11.87 4.40
C PRO A 41 1.59 11.16 3.12
N ARG A 42 1.87 9.86 3.02
CA ARG A 42 1.35 9.06 1.90
C ARG A 42 -0.15 8.76 2.01
N TYR A 43 -0.75 9.00 3.18
CA TYR A 43 -2.15 8.65 3.47
C TYR A 43 -2.49 7.22 3.03
N THR A 44 -1.60 6.27 3.33
CA THR A 44 -1.91 4.84 3.21
C THR A 44 -3.08 4.48 4.10
N SER A 45 -3.20 5.17 5.23
CA SER A 45 -4.38 5.25 6.09
C SER A 45 -4.47 6.64 6.72
N TYR A 46 -5.59 6.95 7.32
CA TYR A 46 -5.74 8.08 8.22
C TYR A 46 -6.54 7.64 9.45
N PRO A 47 -6.06 7.90 10.67
CA PRO A 47 -4.77 8.53 11.02
C PRO A 47 -3.54 7.77 10.51
N THR A 48 -2.43 8.49 10.29
CA THR A 48 -1.18 7.88 9.85
C THR A 48 -0.45 7.22 11.02
N ALA A 49 0.39 6.20 10.76
CA ALA A 49 1.19 5.53 11.80
C ALA A 49 2.15 6.47 12.56
N ALA A 50 2.44 7.66 12.02
CA ALA A 50 3.21 8.70 12.71
C ALA A 50 2.47 9.32 13.90
N ALA A 51 1.14 9.13 13.99
CA ALA A 51 0.31 9.56 15.12
C ALA A 51 0.23 8.52 16.25
N PHE A 52 0.73 7.30 16.05
CA PHE A 52 0.68 6.24 17.05
C PHE A 52 1.57 6.55 18.25
N HIS A 53 1.08 6.23 19.45
CA HIS A 53 1.75 6.44 20.73
C HIS A 53 1.65 5.18 21.62
N ASP A 54 2.46 5.10 22.64
CA ASP A 54 2.58 3.99 23.57
C ASP A 54 1.42 3.83 24.56
N GLY A 55 0.49 4.79 24.61
CA GLY A 55 -0.73 4.70 25.43
C GLY A 55 -1.79 3.74 24.89
N VAL A 56 -1.53 3.04 23.78
CA VAL A 56 -2.40 1.99 23.21
C VAL A 56 -1.58 0.70 23.12
N GLY A 57 -2.04 -0.35 23.80
CA GLY A 57 -1.33 -1.61 23.95
C GLY A 57 -2.21 -2.84 23.71
N ALA A 58 -1.78 -3.97 24.27
CA ALA A 58 -2.44 -5.27 24.15
C ALA A 58 -3.91 -5.26 24.61
N GLU A 59 -4.22 -4.55 25.70
CA GLU A 59 -5.57 -4.49 26.28
C GLU A 59 -6.59 -3.91 25.29
N GLN A 60 -6.22 -2.84 24.56
CA GLN A 60 -7.10 -2.20 23.58
C GLN A 60 -7.38 -3.13 22.40
N LEU A 61 -6.36 -3.85 21.90
CA LEU A 61 -6.56 -4.84 20.85
C LEU A 61 -7.41 -6.00 21.33
N GLN A 62 -7.16 -6.52 22.55
CA GLN A 62 -7.95 -7.60 23.13
C GLN A 62 -9.42 -7.20 23.29
N ALA A 63 -9.69 -5.98 23.79
CA ALA A 63 -11.05 -5.45 23.93
C ALA A 63 -11.75 -5.29 22.56
N GLN A 64 -11.02 -4.91 21.50
CA GLN A 64 -11.55 -4.82 20.15
C GLN A 64 -11.88 -6.21 19.59
N LEU A 65 -10.99 -7.18 19.75
CA LEU A 65 -11.19 -8.56 19.28
C LEU A 65 -12.35 -9.27 20.00
N ALA A 66 -12.58 -8.93 21.27
CA ALA A 66 -13.69 -9.49 22.06
C ALA A 66 -15.08 -9.00 21.61
N GLN A 67 -15.17 -8.00 20.77
CA GLN A 67 -16.45 -7.52 20.25
C GLN A 67 -17.02 -8.53 19.24
N PRO A 68 -18.29 -8.95 19.37
CA PRO A 68 -18.93 -9.81 18.39
C PRO A 68 -18.98 -9.14 17.02
N SER A 69 -18.52 -9.84 15.99
CA SER A 69 -18.58 -9.35 14.61
C SER A 69 -18.64 -10.53 13.64
N GLU A 70 -19.63 -10.53 12.75
CA GLU A 70 -19.75 -11.49 11.66
C GLU A 70 -19.07 -10.98 10.36
N ALA A 71 -18.60 -9.72 10.35
CA ALA A 71 -17.93 -9.16 9.21
C ALA A 71 -16.63 -9.95 8.90
N PRO A 72 -16.31 -10.20 7.64
CA PRO A 72 -15.08 -10.87 7.29
C PRO A 72 -13.86 -9.99 7.60
N LEU A 73 -12.70 -10.64 7.76
CA LEU A 73 -11.42 -9.98 8.04
C LEU A 73 -10.51 -9.98 6.81
N SER A 74 -9.62 -9.00 6.77
CA SER A 74 -8.37 -9.03 6.04
C SER A 74 -7.24 -9.35 7.03
N LEU A 75 -6.42 -10.38 6.77
CA LEU A 75 -5.27 -10.74 7.59
C LEU A 75 -3.97 -10.36 6.88
N TYR A 76 -3.14 -9.57 7.54
CA TYR A 76 -1.77 -9.28 7.12
C TYR A 76 -0.78 -10.07 7.96
N VAL A 77 0.16 -10.77 7.31
CA VAL A 77 1.25 -11.50 7.97
C VAL A 77 2.58 -10.85 7.59
N HIS A 78 3.31 -10.36 8.58
CA HIS A 78 4.63 -9.76 8.37
C HIS A 78 5.74 -10.79 8.53
N VAL A 79 6.36 -11.22 7.42
CA VAL A 79 7.54 -12.10 7.41
C VAL A 79 8.80 -11.23 7.39
N PRO A 80 9.58 -11.14 8.48
CA PRO A 80 10.62 -10.11 8.63
C PRO A 80 11.94 -10.42 7.93
N PHE A 81 12.12 -11.57 7.29
CA PHE A 81 13.44 -12.03 6.85
C PHE A 81 13.76 -11.62 5.41
N CYS A 82 15.05 -11.25 5.18
CA CYS A 82 15.64 -11.06 3.87
C CYS A 82 17.03 -11.72 3.81
N ARG A 83 17.45 -12.24 2.65
CA ARG A 83 18.79 -12.83 2.48
C ARG A 83 19.88 -11.75 2.39
N HIS A 84 19.58 -10.59 1.82
CA HIS A 84 20.43 -9.40 1.77
C HIS A 84 19.59 -8.13 1.90
N ALA A 85 20.25 -7.02 2.16
CA ALA A 85 19.60 -5.73 2.34
C ALA A 85 19.73 -4.87 1.08
N CYS A 86 18.59 -4.49 0.49
CA CYS A 86 18.54 -3.43 -0.53
C CYS A 86 18.75 -2.08 0.14
N TRP A 87 19.58 -1.19 -0.46
CA TRP A 87 19.94 0.07 0.21
C TRP A 87 18.82 1.09 0.22
N TYR A 88 17.87 1.02 -0.70
CA TYR A 88 16.68 1.89 -0.74
C TYR A 88 15.60 1.53 0.30
N CYS A 89 15.63 0.30 0.83
CA CYS A 89 14.48 -0.30 1.49
C CYS A 89 14.24 0.25 2.90
N GLY A 90 13.01 0.72 3.13
CA GLY A 90 12.52 1.19 4.44
C GLY A 90 11.72 0.15 5.25
N CYS A 91 11.57 -1.08 4.76
CA CYS A 91 10.82 -2.12 5.48
C CYS A 91 11.54 -2.54 6.77
N ASN A 92 10.75 -2.85 7.80
CA ASN A 92 11.26 -3.50 9.00
C ASN A 92 11.65 -4.95 8.66
N ARG A 93 12.93 -5.26 8.73
CA ARG A 93 13.46 -6.56 8.31
C ARG A 93 14.68 -6.98 9.10
N VAL A 94 14.91 -8.29 9.14
CA VAL A 94 16.11 -8.95 9.64
C VAL A 94 16.87 -9.55 8.46
N THR A 95 18.07 -9.05 8.18
CA THR A 95 18.92 -9.60 7.13
C THR A 95 19.72 -10.76 7.68
N THR A 96 19.52 -11.95 7.13
CA THR A 96 20.16 -13.19 7.60
C THR A 96 20.20 -14.25 6.51
N GLN A 97 21.16 -15.17 6.62
CA GLN A 97 21.27 -16.37 5.78
C GLN A 97 21.10 -17.67 6.58
N LEU A 98 20.62 -17.58 7.81
CA LEU A 98 20.51 -18.73 8.71
C LEU A 98 19.34 -19.67 8.38
N GLY A 99 18.47 -19.33 7.43
CA GLY A 99 17.37 -20.17 6.96
C GLY A 99 16.47 -20.63 8.11
N SER A 100 16.15 -21.92 8.13
CA SER A 100 15.22 -22.51 9.11
C SER A 100 15.62 -22.32 10.58
N LYS A 101 16.89 -22.00 10.88
CA LYS A 101 17.33 -21.71 12.26
C LYS A 101 16.65 -20.47 12.86
N VAL A 102 16.26 -19.50 12.02
CA VAL A 102 15.53 -18.30 12.46
C VAL A 102 14.03 -18.40 12.15
N VAL A 103 13.65 -19.15 11.11
CA VAL A 103 12.26 -19.33 10.71
C VAL A 103 11.49 -20.19 11.72
N GLY A 104 12.06 -21.27 12.23
CA GLY A 104 11.41 -22.15 13.20
C GLY A 104 10.94 -21.41 14.47
N PRO A 105 11.80 -20.67 15.18
CA PRO A 105 11.40 -19.84 16.32
C PRO A 105 10.35 -18.77 15.95
N TYR A 106 10.46 -18.19 14.77
CA TYR A 106 9.48 -17.20 14.28
C TYR A 106 8.10 -17.84 14.08
N LEU A 107 8.01 -18.98 13.40
CA LEU A 107 6.73 -19.68 13.18
C LEU A 107 6.10 -20.13 14.51
N ALA A 108 6.91 -20.58 15.47
CA ALA A 108 6.42 -20.92 16.80
C ALA A 108 5.85 -19.69 17.54
N ALA A 109 6.51 -18.55 17.45
CA ALA A 109 6.03 -17.31 18.03
C ALA A 109 4.76 -16.80 17.34
N LEU A 110 4.74 -16.81 16.00
CA LEU A 110 3.56 -16.41 15.22
C LEU A 110 2.36 -17.33 15.49
N GLY A 111 2.60 -18.64 15.68
CA GLY A 111 1.55 -19.58 16.11
C GLY A 111 0.94 -19.18 17.45
N ARG A 112 1.76 -18.80 18.44
CA ARG A 112 1.27 -18.28 19.73
C ARG A 112 0.48 -16.98 19.58
N GLU A 113 0.92 -16.07 18.71
CA GLU A 113 0.15 -14.84 18.43
C GLU A 113 -1.23 -15.17 17.86
N LEU A 114 -1.29 -16.06 16.86
CA LEU A 114 -2.55 -16.51 16.24
C LEU A 114 -3.47 -17.18 17.28
N GLU A 115 -2.93 -17.97 18.21
CA GLU A 115 -3.68 -18.56 19.33
C GLU A 115 -4.26 -17.49 20.25
N LEU A 116 -3.45 -16.49 20.67
CA LEU A 116 -3.90 -15.40 21.52
C LEU A 116 -4.98 -14.56 20.85
N VAL A 117 -4.81 -14.24 19.58
CA VAL A 117 -5.79 -13.52 18.75
C VAL A 117 -7.10 -14.32 18.65
N ALA A 118 -7.02 -15.62 18.34
CA ALA A 118 -8.19 -16.48 18.22
C ALA A 118 -8.92 -16.63 19.58
N ALA A 119 -8.18 -16.77 20.67
CA ALA A 119 -8.76 -16.87 22.02
C ALA A 119 -9.45 -15.56 22.48
N ALA A 120 -9.01 -14.40 21.97
CA ALA A 120 -9.65 -13.12 22.27
C ALA A 120 -10.96 -12.90 21.50
N MET A 121 -11.19 -13.61 20.40
CA MET A 121 -12.41 -13.50 19.58
C MET A 121 -13.51 -14.45 20.11
N PRO A 122 -14.78 -13.97 20.22
CA PRO A 122 -15.88 -14.82 20.70
C PRO A 122 -16.26 -15.94 19.73
N GLN A 123 -15.86 -15.80 18.47
CA GLN A 123 -16.14 -16.77 17.38
C GLN A 123 -15.01 -16.78 16.35
N ARG A 124 -14.87 -17.91 15.67
CA ARG A 124 -13.94 -18.04 14.54
C ARG A 124 -14.38 -17.11 13.41
N ARG A 125 -13.48 -16.20 13.00
CA ARG A 125 -13.76 -15.20 11.96
C ARG A 125 -13.40 -15.75 10.57
N ARG A 126 -14.21 -15.36 9.56
CA ARG A 126 -13.95 -15.65 8.15
C ARG A 126 -12.94 -14.68 7.57
N LEU A 127 -11.93 -15.18 6.86
CA LEU A 127 -10.97 -14.38 6.10
C LEU A 127 -11.45 -14.24 4.65
N ALA A 128 -11.70 -13.00 4.22
CA ALA A 128 -11.94 -12.66 2.82
C ALA A 128 -10.65 -12.28 2.09
N GLN A 129 -9.66 -11.75 2.84
CA GLN A 129 -8.35 -11.40 2.30
C GLN A 129 -7.23 -11.91 3.21
N LEU A 130 -6.14 -12.37 2.59
CA LEU A 130 -4.89 -12.77 3.23
C LEU A 130 -3.72 -12.16 2.46
N HIS A 131 -2.84 -11.44 3.14
CA HIS A 131 -1.65 -10.88 2.53
C HIS A 131 -0.40 -11.19 3.34
N TRP A 132 0.63 -11.78 2.70
CA TRP A 132 1.94 -11.98 3.29
C TRP A 132 2.94 -11.00 2.67
N GLY A 133 3.56 -10.19 3.53
CA GLY A 133 4.51 -9.17 3.10
C GLY A 133 5.64 -8.96 4.12
N GLY A 134 6.31 -7.82 4.01
CA GLY A 134 7.25 -7.33 5.00
C GLY A 134 8.71 -7.29 4.56
N GLY A 135 9.51 -8.26 4.94
CA GLY A 135 10.88 -8.46 4.44
C GLY A 135 10.83 -9.15 3.08
N THR A 136 10.75 -10.47 3.11
CA THR A 136 10.66 -11.30 1.90
C THR A 136 9.96 -12.63 2.26
N PRO A 137 8.65 -12.79 2.03
CA PRO A 137 7.93 -14.00 2.41
C PRO A 137 8.46 -15.28 1.75
N ASN A 138 8.99 -15.24 0.54
CA ASN A 138 9.65 -16.40 -0.07
C ASN A 138 11.08 -16.66 0.46
N TYR A 139 11.43 -16.06 1.60
CA TYR A 139 12.52 -16.52 2.46
C TYR A 139 12.19 -17.89 3.08
N LEU A 140 10.90 -18.13 3.36
CA LEU A 140 10.38 -19.39 3.83
C LEU A 140 10.49 -20.43 2.71
N ASN A 141 10.96 -21.64 3.06
CA ASN A 141 10.91 -22.78 2.15
C ASN A 141 9.49 -23.35 2.03
N GLY A 142 9.28 -24.33 1.13
CA GLY A 142 7.95 -24.86 0.84
C GLY A 142 7.25 -25.48 2.06
N SER A 143 7.98 -26.21 2.95
CA SER A 143 7.40 -26.80 4.17
C SER A 143 7.06 -25.74 5.23
N GLU A 144 7.90 -24.73 5.39
CA GLU A 144 7.68 -23.61 6.30
C GLU A 144 6.47 -22.77 5.84
N THR A 145 6.35 -22.55 4.52
CA THR A 145 5.19 -21.88 3.92
C THR A 145 3.89 -22.67 4.17
N ALA A 146 3.91 -23.99 3.97
CA ALA A 146 2.76 -24.85 4.26
C ALA A 146 2.40 -24.83 5.75
N THR A 147 3.39 -24.89 6.64
CA THR A 147 3.17 -24.79 8.10
C THR A 147 2.47 -23.49 8.48
N LEU A 148 2.90 -22.35 7.92
CA LEU A 148 2.27 -21.07 8.21
C LEU A 148 0.84 -21.00 7.66
N TRP A 149 0.60 -21.53 6.46
CA TRP A 149 -0.75 -21.61 5.88
C TRP A 149 -1.69 -22.44 6.77
N GLU A 150 -1.24 -23.61 7.24
CA GLU A 150 -1.99 -24.46 8.16
C GLU A 150 -2.27 -23.79 9.51
N LEU A 151 -1.29 -23.08 10.08
CA LEU A 151 -1.47 -22.31 11.32
C LEU A 151 -2.61 -21.29 11.17
N ILE A 152 -2.65 -20.57 10.07
CA ILE A 152 -3.75 -19.60 9.79
C ILE A 152 -5.08 -20.34 9.66
N GLY A 153 -5.13 -21.42 8.88
CA GLY A 153 -6.35 -22.20 8.65
C GLY A 153 -6.90 -22.89 9.90
N ARG A 154 -6.09 -23.12 10.95
CA ARG A 154 -6.57 -23.62 12.25
C ARG A 154 -7.42 -22.60 13.02
N HIS A 155 -7.07 -21.32 12.90
CA HIS A 155 -7.67 -20.25 13.70
C HIS A 155 -8.72 -19.43 12.98
N PHE A 156 -8.70 -19.42 11.64
CA PHE A 156 -9.63 -18.67 10.80
C PHE A 156 -10.34 -19.59 9.81
N GLU A 157 -11.54 -19.20 9.41
CA GLU A 157 -12.25 -19.80 8.29
C GLU A 157 -11.80 -19.12 6.99
N LEU A 158 -11.19 -19.87 6.08
CA LEU A 158 -10.80 -19.33 4.78
C LEU A 158 -12.05 -19.29 3.87
N ALA A 159 -12.35 -18.11 3.32
CA ALA A 159 -13.47 -17.96 2.39
C ALA A 159 -13.24 -18.73 1.09
N ASP A 160 -14.29 -19.25 0.46
CA ASP A 160 -14.21 -19.94 -0.83
C ASP A 160 -13.63 -19.02 -1.93
N ASP A 161 -13.91 -17.73 -1.85
CA ASP A 161 -13.46 -16.67 -2.73
C ASP A 161 -12.26 -15.86 -2.15
N LEU A 162 -11.50 -16.46 -1.23
CA LEU A 162 -10.36 -15.82 -0.57
C LEU A 162 -9.41 -15.15 -1.57
N GLU A 163 -9.19 -13.86 -1.39
CA GLU A 163 -8.10 -13.14 -2.06
C GLU A 163 -6.80 -13.33 -1.28
N ALA A 164 -5.97 -14.27 -1.70
CA ALA A 164 -4.70 -14.58 -1.04
C ALA A 164 -3.52 -14.06 -1.87
N SER A 165 -2.76 -13.11 -1.30
CA SER A 165 -1.65 -12.44 -1.96
C SER A 165 -0.33 -12.61 -1.19
N ILE A 166 0.79 -12.59 -1.92
CA ILE A 166 2.13 -12.74 -1.35
C ILE A 166 3.14 -11.85 -2.10
N GLU A 167 4.02 -11.20 -1.33
CA GLU A 167 5.17 -10.47 -1.87
C GLU A 167 6.36 -11.41 -2.08
N LEU A 168 7.01 -11.32 -3.24
CA LEU A 168 8.11 -12.19 -3.61
C LEU A 168 9.36 -11.41 -4.00
N ASN A 169 10.52 -11.94 -3.63
CA ASN A 169 11.78 -11.55 -4.22
C ASN A 169 12.09 -12.46 -5.43
N PRO A 170 12.06 -11.96 -6.67
CA PRO A 170 12.28 -12.77 -7.86
C PRO A 170 13.69 -13.33 -8.00
N GLU A 171 14.68 -12.77 -7.28
CA GLU A 171 16.07 -13.24 -7.30
C GLU A 171 16.22 -14.69 -6.83
N PHE A 172 15.42 -15.07 -5.82
CA PHE A 172 15.51 -16.38 -5.16
C PHE A 172 14.31 -17.29 -5.43
N LEU A 173 13.47 -16.92 -6.39
CA LEU A 173 12.27 -17.65 -6.72
C LEU A 173 12.56 -18.69 -7.80
N ASP A 174 12.07 -19.92 -7.59
CA ASP A 174 12.08 -20.99 -8.58
C ASP A 174 10.65 -21.44 -8.94
N ARG A 175 10.56 -22.27 -9.99
CA ARG A 175 9.28 -22.76 -10.51
C ARG A 175 8.51 -23.61 -9.49
N ASP A 176 9.20 -24.45 -8.74
CA ASP A 176 8.55 -25.37 -7.78
C ASP A 176 7.95 -24.60 -6.61
N GLN A 177 8.63 -23.53 -6.15
CA GLN A 177 8.11 -22.63 -5.13
C GLN A 177 6.84 -21.91 -5.65
N VAL A 178 6.84 -21.41 -6.89
CA VAL A 178 5.66 -20.78 -7.52
C VAL A 178 4.47 -21.74 -7.56
N LEU A 179 4.69 -22.97 -8.04
CA LEU A 179 3.64 -23.98 -8.10
C LEU A 179 3.15 -24.38 -6.69
N GLY A 180 4.07 -24.44 -5.72
CA GLY A 180 3.75 -24.70 -4.32
C GLY A 180 2.82 -23.64 -3.73
N LEU A 181 3.14 -22.36 -3.93
CA LEU A 181 2.28 -21.24 -3.50
C LEU A 181 0.89 -21.32 -4.11
N ARG A 182 0.81 -21.63 -5.40
CA ARG A 182 -0.51 -21.74 -6.08
C ARG A 182 -1.33 -22.92 -5.53
N ARG A 183 -0.71 -24.07 -5.23
CA ARG A 183 -1.39 -25.22 -4.62
C ARG A 183 -1.91 -24.95 -3.22
N LEU A 184 -1.23 -24.11 -2.44
CA LEU A 184 -1.70 -23.68 -1.11
C LEU A 184 -2.94 -22.80 -1.18
N GLY A 185 -3.17 -22.09 -2.30
CA GLY A 185 -4.34 -21.22 -2.45
C GLY A 185 -4.00 -19.77 -2.76
N PHE A 186 -2.71 -19.37 -2.78
CA PHE A 186 -2.35 -18.02 -3.24
C PHE A 186 -2.82 -17.82 -4.69
N ASN A 187 -3.50 -16.71 -4.93
CA ASN A 187 -4.04 -16.37 -6.25
C ASN A 187 -3.56 -14.99 -6.76
N ARG A 188 -2.84 -14.23 -5.94
CA ARG A 188 -2.21 -12.97 -6.29
C ARG A 188 -0.77 -12.93 -5.83
N VAL A 189 0.06 -12.27 -6.63
CA VAL A 189 1.51 -12.09 -6.34
C VAL A 189 1.89 -10.64 -6.58
N SER A 190 2.75 -10.11 -5.72
CA SER A 190 3.57 -8.93 -6.01
C SER A 190 5.04 -9.28 -6.02
N PHE A 191 5.82 -8.79 -6.99
CA PHE A 191 7.27 -8.91 -6.93
C PHE A 191 7.98 -7.62 -7.35
N GLY A 192 9.08 -7.33 -6.64
CA GLY A 192 9.86 -6.12 -6.87
C GLY A 192 10.82 -6.26 -8.04
N ILE A 193 10.58 -5.56 -9.14
CA ILE A 193 11.54 -5.30 -10.22
C ILE A 193 12.44 -4.14 -9.82
N GLN A 194 11.83 -3.07 -9.33
CA GLN A 194 12.39 -1.77 -8.95
C GLN A 194 12.94 -1.01 -10.16
N ASP A 195 13.97 -1.53 -10.80
CA ASP A 195 14.56 -1.09 -12.05
C ASP A 195 15.18 -2.27 -12.81
N ALA A 196 15.27 -2.18 -14.15
CA ALA A 196 15.87 -3.21 -14.99
C ALA A 196 17.31 -2.89 -15.43
N ASP A 197 17.77 -1.64 -15.24
CA ASP A 197 19.14 -1.23 -15.59
C ASP A 197 20.15 -1.84 -14.61
N PRO A 198 21.18 -2.58 -15.09
CA PRO A 198 22.13 -3.26 -14.20
C PRO A 198 22.95 -2.31 -13.31
N GLU A 199 23.27 -1.09 -13.77
CA GLU A 199 24.03 -0.12 -12.99
C GLU A 199 23.17 0.46 -11.85
N VAL A 200 21.90 0.76 -12.13
CA VAL A 200 20.92 1.17 -11.12
C VAL A 200 20.72 0.07 -10.08
N GLN A 201 20.55 -1.17 -10.51
CA GLN A 201 20.40 -2.33 -9.63
C GLN A 201 21.62 -2.51 -8.70
N GLN A 202 22.84 -2.37 -9.23
CA GLN A 202 24.07 -2.44 -8.46
C GLN A 202 24.17 -1.29 -7.44
N ALA A 203 23.82 -0.07 -7.86
CA ALA A 203 23.85 1.12 -7.02
C ALA A 203 22.92 1.05 -5.81
N VAL A 204 21.95 0.13 -5.81
CA VAL A 204 20.99 -0.08 -4.71
C VAL A 204 21.08 -1.48 -4.07
N ASN A 205 22.09 -2.27 -4.44
CA ASN A 205 22.28 -3.64 -3.95
C ASN A 205 21.06 -4.55 -4.19
N ARG A 206 20.48 -4.47 -5.40
CA ARG A 206 19.33 -5.29 -5.79
C ARG A 206 19.48 -5.69 -7.26
N VAL A 207 20.19 -6.79 -7.52
CA VAL A 207 20.52 -7.24 -8.87
C VAL A 207 19.63 -8.42 -9.25
N VAL A 208 18.75 -8.22 -10.22
CA VAL A 208 17.89 -9.27 -10.79
C VAL A 208 17.93 -9.17 -12.31
N PRO A 209 18.59 -10.10 -13.01
CA PRO A 209 18.65 -10.07 -14.48
C PRO A 209 17.26 -10.11 -15.12
N SER A 210 17.08 -9.38 -16.23
CA SER A 210 15.81 -9.32 -16.96
C SER A 210 15.30 -10.70 -17.39
N ASP A 211 16.19 -11.62 -17.72
CA ASP A 211 15.82 -13.00 -18.07
C ASP A 211 15.25 -13.77 -16.88
N GLN A 212 15.70 -13.50 -15.65
CA GLN A 212 15.09 -14.06 -14.43
C GLN A 212 13.67 -13.48 -14.24
N LEU A 213 13.48 -12.19 -14.47
CA LEU A 213 12.16 -11.57 -14.39
C LEU A 213 11.18 -12.16 -15.43
N ARG A 214 11.64 -12.42 -16.64
CA ARG A 214 10.86 -13.11 -17.70
C ARG A 214 10.48 -14.52 -17.27
N ARG A 215 11.43 -15.30 -16.74
CA ARG A 215 11.16 -16.67 -16.22
C ARG A 215 10.13 -16.64 -15.10
N VAL A 216 10.31 -15.76 -14.12
CA VAL A 216 9.36 -15.63 -12.99
C VAL A 216 7.96 -15.31 -13.48
N MET A 217 7.81 -14.31 -14.39
CA MET A 217 6.51 -13.99 -14.96
C MET A 217 5.91 -15.18 -15.72
N GLY A 218 6.72 -15.91 -16.48
CA GLY A 218 6.28 -17.13 -17.18
C GLY A 218 5.76 -18.20 -16.21
N TRP A 219 6.46 -18.48 -15.12
CA TRP A 219 6.04 -19.44 -14.11
C TRP A 219 4.73 -19.02 -13.41
N LEU A 220 4.57 -17.73 -13.10
CA LEU A 220 3.36 -17.19 -12.48
C LEU A 220 2.16 -17.31 -13.42
N ARG A 221 2.34 -17.06 -14.72
CA ARG A 221 1.28 -17.23 -15.74
C ARG A 221 0.93 -18.70 -15.95
N GLU A 222 1.92 -19.57 -16.04
CA GLU A 222 1.75 -21.03 -16.12
C GLU A 222 0.98 -21.58 -14.90
N ALA A 223 1.30 -21.11 -13.70
CA ALA A 223 0.62 -21.51 -12.47
C ALA A 223 -0.82 -20.97 -12.35
N GLY A 224 -1.24 -20.02 -13.21
CA GLY A 224 -2.58 -19.48 -13.23
C GLY A 224 -2.89 -18.52 -12.07
N PHE A 225 -1.92 -17.67 -11.69
CA PHE A 225 -2.20 -16.57 -10.77
C PHE A 225 -3.17 -15.57 -11.42
N ALA A 226 -4.22 -15.19 -10.68
CA ALA A 226 -5.29 -14.31 -11.17
C ALA A 226 -4.83 -12.86 -11.37
N SER A 227 -3.85 -12.40 -10.57
CA SER A 227 -3.28 -11.07 -10.70
C SER A 227 -1.81 -11.06 -10.26
N VAL A 228 -0.95 -10.49 -11.11
CA VAL A 228 0.48 -10.31 -10.85
C VAL A 228 0.76 -8.81 -10.83
N ASN A 229 1.21 -8.32 -9.68
CA ASN A 229 1.70 -6.96 -9.51
C ASN A 229 3.22 -6.92 -9.63
N VAL A 230 3.75 -5.83 -10.21
CA VAL A 230 5.18 -5.51 -10.16
C VAL A 230 5.41 -4.17 -9.50
N ASP A 231 6.45 -4.10 -8.66
CA ASP A 231 6.85 -2.86 -8.02
C ASP A 231 8.04 -2.25 -8.74
N LEU A 232 7.94 -0.97 -9.04
CA LEU A 232 8.96 -0.13 -9.64
C LEU A 232 9.28 1.03 -8.72
N ILE A 233 10.50 1.55 -8.81
CA ILE A 233 10.90 2.75 -8.08
C ILE A 233 11.46 3.79 -9.04
N CYS A 234 10.87 4.96 -9.09
CA CYS A 234 11.37 6.14 -9.78
C CYS A 234 12.18 7.01 -8.83
N GLY A 235 13.33 7.48 -9.25
CA GLY A 235 14.23 8.34 -8.46
C GLY A 235 15.38 7.61 -7.78
N LEU A 236 15.67 6.36 -8.15
CA LEU A 236 16.86 5.62 -7.70
C LEU A 236 18.16 6.25 -8.22
N PRO A 237 19.31 6.03 -7.54
CA PRO A 237 20.61 6.55 -8.01
C PRO A 237 20.91 6.03 -9.42
N LEU A 238 21.57 6.86 -10.22
CA LEU A 238 21.96 6.62 -11.62
C LEU A 238 20.80 6.46 -12.62
N GLN A 239 19.54 6.56 -12.19
CA GLN A 239 18.41 6.62 -13.11
C GLN A 239 18.45 7.90 -13.93
N THR A 240 18.19 7.76 -15.25
CA THR A 240 17.88 8.85 -16.16
C THR A 240 16.60 8.52 -16.94
N PRO A 241 15.94 9.47 -17.59
CA PRO A 241 14.79 9.19 -18.44
C PRO A 241 15.05 8.11 -19.49
N GLU A 242 16.25 8.08 -20.06
CA GLU A 242 16.68 7.10 -21.09
C GLU A 242 16.82 5.70 -20.48
N ARG A 243 17.49 5.56 -19.33
CA ARG A 243 17.66 4.28 -18.63
C ARG A 243 16.32 3.74 -18.14
N PHE A 244 15.49 4.58 -17.54
CA PHE A 244 14.18 4.19 -17.03
C PHE A 244 13.22 3.75 -18.15
N LYS A 245 13.39 4.25 -19.36
CA LYS A 245 12.64 3.78 -20.53
C LYS A 245 12.86 2.29 -20.79
N ALA A 246 14.08 1.76 -20.60
CA ALA A 246 14.35 0.32 -20.76
C ALA A 246 13.58 -0.51 -19.73
N THR A 247 13.47 -0.02 -18.47
CA THR A 247 12.64 -0.64 -17.44
C THR A 247 11.16 -0.66 -17.82
N LEU A 248 10.65 0.45 -18.38
CA LEU A 248 9.25 0.52 -18.83
C LEU A 248 8.97 -0.40 -20.02
N GLU A 249 9.91 -0.57 -20.96
CA GLU A 249 9.79 -1.52 -22.07
C GLU A 249 9.77 -2.96 -21.58
N LEU A 250 10.61 -3.33 -20.61
CA LEU A 250 10.54 -4.64 -19.98
C LEU A 250 9.16 -4.87 -19.30
N VAL A 251 8.65 -3.90 -18.58
CA VAL A 251 7.31 -4.00 -17.95
C VAL A 251 6.22 -4.17 -19.00
N ARG A 252 6.31 -3.44 -20.13
CA ARG A 252 5.41 -3.59 -21.27
C ARG A 252 5.47 -5.00 -21.86
N GLU A 253 6.66 -5.59 -21.97
CA GLU A 253 6.88 -6.97 -22.41
C GLU A 253 6.27 -7.99 -21.43
N LEU A 254 6.56 -7.85 -20.13
CA LEU A 254 6.09 -8.76 -19.07
C LEU A 254 4.57 -8.72 -18.88
N GLN A 255 3.93 -7.61 -19.22
CA GLN A 255 2.48 -7.44 -19.15
C GLN A 255 1.89 -7.81 -17.76
N PRO A 256 2.34 -7.23 -16.63
CA PRO A 256 1.72 -7.47 -15.34
C PRO A 256 0.26 -7.01 -15.33
N ASP A 257 -0.54 -7.48 -14.38
CA ASP A 257 -1.92 -7.03 -14.20
C ASP A 257 -1.99 -5.71 -13.46
N ARG A 258 -1.03 -5.50 -12.52
CA ARG A 258 -0.89 -4.28 -11.74
C ARG A 258 0.56 -3.81 -11.71
N ILE A 259 0.74 -2.52 -11.49
CA ILE A 259 2.05 -1.89 -11.35
C ILE A 259 1.95 -0.89 -10.20
N ALA A 260 2.88 -0.98 -9.24
CA ALA A 260 3.10 0.06 -8.24
C ALA A 260 4.41 0.80 -8.59
N LEU A 261 4.30 2.06 -8.98
CA LEU A 261 5.43 2.90 -9.37
C LEU A 261 5.73 3.91 -8.25
N PHE A 262 6.55 3.50 -7.30
CA PHE A 262 6.87 4.33 -6.14
C PHE A 262 7.88 5.42 -6.47
N SER A 263 7.70 6.62 -5.88
CA SER A 263 8.77 7.62 -5.85
C SER A 263 9.76 7.29 -4.73
N PHE A 264 11.06 7.28 -5.03
CA PHE A 264 12.11 7.04 -4.05
C PHE A 264 12.17 8.16 -3.02
N ALA A 265 12.07 7.81 -1.74
CA ALA A 265 12.28 8.72 -0.63
C ALA A 265 13.70 8.53 -0.06
N TYR A 266 14.58 9.50 -0.29
CA TYR A 266 15.94 9.49 0.25
C TYR A 266 15.94 10.10 1.66
N LEU A 267 16.07 9.25 2.68
CA LEU A 267 15.96 9.60 4.11
C LEU A 267 17.14 8.98 4.90
N PRO A 268 18.41 9.28 4.59
CA PRO A 268 19.59 8.62 5.17
C PRO A 268 19.72 8.79 6.68
N GLU A 269 19.11 9.83 7.26
CA GLU A 269 19.09 10.04 8.71
C GLU A 269 18.14 9.07 9.43
N GLN A 270 17.06 8.65 8.76
CA GLN A 270 16.08 7.70 9.31
C GLN A 270 16.34 6.26 8.88
N LEU A 271 16.94 6.07 7.70
CA LEU A 271 17.23 4.78 7.07
C LEU A 271 18.73 4.63 6.84
N PRO A 272 19.50 4.13 7.82
CA PRO A 272 20.96 4.13 7.79
C PRO A 272 21.59 3.44 6.57
N LEU A 273 20.92 2.46 5.97
CA LEU A 273 21.41 1.80 4.75
C LEU A 273 21.43 2.72 3.54
N GLN A 274 20.56 3.73 3.50
CA GLN A 274 20.55 4.71 2.42
C GLN A 274 21.80 5.61 2.41
N ARG A 275 22.59 5.67 3.48
CA ARG A 275 23.91 6.34 3.51
C ARG A 275 24.92 5.71 2.54
N ARG A 276 24.65 4.50 2.05
CA ARG A 276 25.45 3.84 1.00
C ARG A 276 25.13 4.34 -0.41
N ILE A 277 24.04 5.07 -0.57
CA ILE A 277 23.66 5.71 -1.83
C ILE A 277 24.29 7.09 -1.85
N ALA A 278 25.08 7.37 -2.90
CA ALA A 278 25.64 8.70 -3.09
C ALA A 278 24.54 9.67 -3.52
N ALA A 279 24.35 10.74 -2.73
CA ALA A 279 23.32 11.75 -3.03
C ALA A 279 23.53 12.44 -4.39
N ALA A 280 24.81 12.52 -4.85
CA ALA A 280 25.14 13.09 -6.15
C ALA A 280 24.67 12.25 -7.34
N ASP A 281 24.39 10.95 -7.13
CA ASP A 281 23.91 10.03 -8.17
C ASP A 281 22.38 10.04 -8.30
N LEU A 282 21.68 10.76 -7.41
CA LEU A 282 20.23 10.85 -7.47
C LEU A 282 19.78 11.75 -8.62
N PRO A 283 18.76 11.35 -9.39
CA PRO A 283 18.24 12.19 -10.44
C PRO A 283 17.65 13.49 -9.88
N SER A 284 17.76 14.53 -10.64
CA SER A 284 17.13 15.83 -10.34
C SER A 284 15.59 15.66 -10.26
N GLN A 285 14.92 16.61 -9.63
CA GLN A 285 13.47 16.65 -9.56
C GLN A 285 12.84 16.68 -10.97
N GLN A 286 13.44 17.42 -11.90
CA GLN A 286 12.96 17.49 -13.29
C GLN A 286 13.03 16.14 -13.99
N GLU A 287 14.14 15.41 -13.83
CA GLU A 287 14.30 14.06 -14.39
C GLU A 287 13.29 13.07 -13.79
N ARG A 288 13.04 13.14 -12.47
CA ARG A 288 12.03 12.30 -11.82
C ARG A 288 10.63 12.57 -12.37
N ILE A 289 10.27 13.82 -12.54
CA ILE A 289 8.98 14.21 -13.14
C ILE A 289 8.89 13.70 -14.57
N ALA A 290 9.95 13.86 -15.37
CA ALA A 290 9.98 13.37 -16.76
C ALA A 290 9.81 11.84 -16.82
N MET A 291 10.47 11.08 -15.93
CA MET A 291 10.31 9.63 -15.83
C MET A 291 8.88 9.22 -15.47
N LEU A 292 8.27 9.88 -14.47
CA LEU A 292 6.89 9.61 -14.06
C LEU A 292 5.88 9.92 -15.17
N GLN A 293 6.07 11.03 -15.89
CA GLN A 293 5.23 11.40 -17.02
C GLN A 293 5.34 10.39 -18.16
N ALA A 294 6.57 9.98 -18.50
CA ALA A 294 6.82 8.96 -19.51
C ALA A 294 6.18 7.60 -19.14
N ALA A 295 6.30 7.18 -17.87
CA ALA A 295 5.66 5.98 -17.35
C ALA A 295 4.14 6.06 -17.49
N ASN A 296 3.52 7.14 -17.02
CA ASN A 296 2.08 7.32 -17.13
C ASN A 296 1.59 7.29 -18.58
N ALA A 297 2.27 7.99 -19.47
CA ALA A 297 1.92 8.03 -20.89
C ALA A 297 2.01 6.63 -21.52
N LEU A 298 3.11 5.90 -21.27
CA LEU A 298 3.32 4.55 -21.80
C LEU A 298 2.28 3.57 -21.24
N LEU A 299 2.08 3.53 -19.93
CA LEU A 299 1.17 2.58 -19.28
C LEU A 299 -0.29 2.81 -19.72
N CYS A 300 -0.76 4.06 -19.73
CA CYS A 300 -2.12 4.38 -20.17
C CYS A 300 -2.33 4.04 -21.66
N ALA A 301 -1.32 4.24 -22.52
CA ALA A 301 -1.38 3.86 -23.94
C ALA A 301 -1.44 2.32 -24.14
N HIS A 302 -0.94 1.54 -23.16
CA HIS A 302 -0.91 0.08 -23.21
C HIS A 302 -2.02 -0.59 -22.37
N GLY A 303 -3.10 0.11 -22.08
CA GLY A 303 -4.33 -0.47 -21.51
C GLY A 303 -4.38 -0.54 -19.98
N TYR A 304 -3.54 0.23 -19.30
CA TYR A 304 -3.63 0.41 -17.85
C TYR A 304 -4.44 1.66 -17.52
N ASP A 305 -5.23 1.58 -16.47
CA ASP A 305 -5.85 2.74 -15.82
C ASP A 305 -4.95 3.18 -14.66
N ALA A 306 -4.74 4.50 -14.53
CA ALA A 306 -4.12 5.09 -13.35
C ALA A 306 -5.15 5.04 -12.19
N ILE A 307 -4.91 4.17 -11.22
CA ILE A 307 -5.84 3.91 -10.11
C ILE A 307 -5.81 5.03 -9.08
N GLY A 308 -4.62 5.52 -8.77
CA GLY A 308 -4.38 6.61 -7.82
C GLY A 308 -2.94 6.58 -7.35
N MET A 309 -2.43 7.74 -6.94
CA MET A 309 -1.04 7.92 -6.58
C MET A 309 -0.08 7.28 -7.59
N ASP A 310 0.51 6.17 -7.19
CA ASP A 310 1.57 5.41 -7.84
C ASP A 310 1.09 4.05 -8.39
N HIS A 311 -0.23 3.78 -8.39
CA HIS A 311 -0.78 2.48 -8.80
C HIS A 311 -1.45 2.53 -10.17
N TYR A 312 -1.16 1.51 -10.98
CA TYR A 312 -1.78 1.26 -12.27
C TYR A 312 -2.33 -0.17 -12.30
N ALA A 313 -3.45 -0.37 -12.97
CA ALA A 313 -4.02 -1.70 -13.17
C ALA A 313 -4.60 -1.84 -14.58
N ARG A 314 -4.53 -3.04 -15.15
CA ARG A 314 -5.22 -3.34 -16.41
C ARG A 314 -6.71 -3.10 -16.27
N ARG A 315 -7.36 -2.62 -17.32
CA ARG A 315 -8.79 -2.27 -17.32
C ARG A 315 -9.70 -3.41 -16.85
N GLY A 316 -9.32 -4.66 -17.08
CA GLY A 316 -10.04 -5.85 -16.63
C GLY A 316 -9.70 -6.34 -15.22
N ASP A 317 -8.69 -5.77 -14.57
CA ASP A 317 -8.33 -6.13 -13.19
C ASP A 317 -9.38 -5.61 -12.20
N SER A 318 -9.62 -6.37 -11.13
CA SER A 318 -10.61 -6.04 -10.11
C SER A 318 -10.36 -4.66 -9.46
N LEU A 319 -9.10 -4.22 -9.34
CA LEU A 319 -8.76 -2.92 -8.78
C LEU A 319 -9.22 -1.76 -9.71
N ALA A 320 -9.04 -1.91 -11.03
CA ALA A 320 -9.52 -0.95 -12.00
C ALA A 320 -11.06 -0.92 -12.09
N ILE A 321 -11.69 -2.09 -11.96
CA ILE A 321 -13.15 -2.19 -11.90
C ILE A 321 -13.67 -1.48 -10.64
N ALA A 322 -13.08 -1.76 -9.46
CA ALA A 322 -13.46 -1.12 -8.20
C ALA A 322 -13.29 0.41 -8.25
N ALA A 323 -12.18 0.90 -8.85
CA ALA A 323 -11.96 2.34 -9.03
C ALA A 323 -13.05 3.00 -9.88
N ARG A 324 -13.50 2.35 -10.97
CA ARG A 324 -14.57 2.88 -11.84
C ARG A 324 -15.95 2.79 -11.22
N SER A 325 -16.19 1.81 -10.34
CA SER A 325 -17.49 1.60 -9.66
C SER A 325 -17.61 2.33 -8.32
N GLY A 326 -16.61 3.10 -7.90
CA GLY A 326 -16.61 3.79 -6.60
C GLY A 326 -16.51 2.83 -5.40
N GLN A 327 -15.94 1.64 -5.61
CA GLN A 327 -15.73 0.62 -4.57
C GLN A 327 -14.26 0.49 -4.15
N LEU A 328 -13.41 1.39 -4.64
CA LEU A 328 -12.01 1.43 -4.26
C LEU A 328 -11.87 1.80 -2.79
N ASN A 329 -11.05 1.07 -2.06
CA ASN A 329 -10.68 1.41 -0.70
C ASN A 329 -9.16 1.44 -0.53
N ARG A 330 -8.70 1.90 0.64
CA ARG A 330 -7.28 2.01 0.95
C ARG A 330 -7.03 1.70 2.41
N ASN A 331 -6.03 0.88 2.67
CA ASN A 331 -5.53 0.55 4.01
C ASN A 331 -4.00 0.66 4.05
N PHE A 332 -3.36 0.23 5.14
CA PHE A 332 -1.90 0.27 5.30
C PHE A 332 -1.13 -0.50 4.22
N GLN A 333 -1.74 -1.46 3.55
CA GLN A 333 -1.13 -2.25 2.47
C GLN A 333 -1.20 -1.52 1.11
N GLY A 334 -2.12 -0.58 0.93
CA GLY A 334 -2.34 0.15 -0.31
C GLY A 334 -3.80 0.15 -0.76
N TYR A 335 -4.04 0.30 -2.08
CA TYR A 335 -5.38 0.20 -2.65
C TYR A 335 -5.89 -1.24 -2.63
N THR A 336 -7.15 -1.40 -2.27
CA THR A 336 -7.83 -2.71 -2.13
C THR A 336 -9.25 -2.67 -2.67
N THR A 337 -9.74 -3.84 -3.07
CA THR A 337 -11.13 -4.08 -3.49
C THR A 337 -12.01 -4.58 -2.34
N GLY A 338 -11.42 -4.85 -1.18
CA GLY A 338 -12.09 -5.48 -0.03
C GLY A 338 -13.08 -4.61 0.73
N GLY A 339 -13.43 -3.41 0.24
CA GLY A 339 -14.30 -2.50 0.97
C GLY A 339 -13.67 -2.03 2.29
N GLU A 340 -14.48 -1.84 3.33
CA GLU A 340 -14.03 -1.43 4.66
C GLU A 340 -13.79 -2.65 5.57
N LEU A 341 -13.06 -3.68 5.08
CA LEU A 341 -12.70 -4.83 5.90
C LEU A 341 -11.85 -4.39 7.08
N GLU A 342 -12.12 -4.96 8.25
CA GLU A 342 -11.20 -4.86 9.38
C GLU A 342 -9.90 -5.57 9.02
N LEU A 343 -8.77 -4.88 9.20
CA LEU A 343 -7.44 -5.41 8.94
C LEU A 343 -6.80 -5.85 10.25
N LEU A 344 -6.53 -7.13 10.39
CA LEU A 344 -5.75 -7.71 11.48
C LEU A 344 -4.32 -7.94 10.99
N GLY A 345 -3.34 -7.36 11.67
CA GLY A 345 -1.92 -7.56 11.39
C GLY A 345 -1.26 -8.48 12.41
N VAL A 346 -0.56 -9.52 11.97
CA VAL A 346 0.22 -10.44 12.83
C VAL A 346 1.68 -10.47 12.38
N GLY A 347 2.57 -10.79 13.31
CA GLY A 347 4.01 -10.71 13.11
C GLY A 347 4.59 -9.38 13.59
N PRO A 348 5.94 -9.26 13.66
CA PRO A 348 6.60 -8.04 14.15
C PRO A 348 6.25 -6.86 13.25
N THR A 349 6.07 -5.66 13.84
CA THR A 349 5.71 -4.41 13.14
C THR A 349 4.36 -4.38 12.42
N ALA A 350 3.64 -5.50 12.33
CA ALA A 350 2.35 -5.55 11.65
C ALA A 350 1.36 -4.53 12.23
N ILE A 351 0.56 -3.92 11.37
CA ILE A 351 -0.44 -2.92 11.77
C ILE A 351 -1.83 -3.52 11.63
N SER A 352 -2.63 -3.43 12.68
CA SER A 352 -4.06 -3.71 12.66
C SER A 352 -4.84 -2.39 12.54
N GLN A 353 -5.93 -2.44 11.78
CA GLN A 353 -6.80 -1.30 11.51
C GLN A 353 -8.26 -1.72 11.65
N PHE A 354 -8.92 -1.21 12.66
CA PHE A 354 -10.35 -1.32 12.88
C PHE A 354 -11.01 0.05 12.70
N GLU A 355 -12.32 0.13 12.91
CA GLU A 355 -13.04 1.39 12.75
C GLU A 355 -12.45 2.52 13.61
N GLN A 356 -12.22 2.25 14.91
CA GLN A 356 -11.73 3.24 15.87
C GLN A 356 -10.34 2.95 16.40
N LEU A 357 -9.81 1.74 16.24
CA LEU A 357 -8.52 1.32 16.76
C LEU A 357 -7.52 1.07 15.64
N PHE A 358 -6.35 1.68 15.79
CA PHE A 358 -5.14 1.36 15.04
C PHE A 358 -4.08 0.91 16.02
N CYS A 359 -3.43 -0.21 15.78
CA CYS A 359 -2.31 -0.65 16.61
C CYS A 359 -1.22 -1.30 15.78
N GLN A 360 0.01 -1.23 16.28
CA GLN A 360 1.19 -1.78 15.65
C GLN A 360 1.90 -2.70 16.63
N ASN A 361 2.27 -3.88 16.16
CA ASN A 361 3.06 -4.84 16.91
C ASN A 361 4.49 -4.35 17.13
N GLN A 362 5.18 -4.97 18.10
CA GLN A 362 6.59 -4.75 18.42
C GLN A 362 7.43 -4.78 17.13
N ARG A 363 8.22 -3.72 16.94
CA ARG A 363 9.10 -3.59 15.76
C ARG A 363 10.40 -4.34 15.92
N ASP A 364 10.87 -4.46 17.16
CA ASP A 364 12.01 -5.29 17.50
C ASP A 364 11.59 -6.76 17.64
N LEU A 365 12.27 -7.65 16.89
CA LEU A 365 11.94 -9.08 16.84
C LEU A 365 12.10 -9.76 18.22
N LYS A 366 13.08 -9.33 19.02
CA LYS A 366 13.29 -9.89 20.36
C LYS A 366 12.17 -9.45 21.30
N ALA A 367 11.78 -8.19 21.28
CA ALA A 367 10.65 -7.68 22.06
C ALA A 367 9.34 -8.37 21.67
N TYR A 368 9.13 -8.63 20.37
CA TYR A 368 8.00 -9.40 19.88
C TYR A 368 7.96 -10.81 20.48
N TYR A 369 9.07 -11.54 20.52
CA TYR A 369 9.14 -12.87 21.14
C TYR A 369 8.87 -12.83 22.65
N VAL A 370 9.46 -11.85 23.36
CA VAL A 370 9.28 -11.72 24.80
C VAL A 370 7.82 -11.46 25.18
N ALA A 371 7.09 -10.64 24.44
CA ALA A 371 5.67 -10.42 24.68
C ALA A 371 4.86 -11.74 24.55
N LEU A 372 5.10 -12.49 23.48
CA LEU A 372 4.40 -13.75 23.24
C LEU A 372 4.79 -14.87 24.24
N GLU A 373 6.02 -14.91 24.72
CA GLU A 373 6.45 -15.81 25.80
C GLU A 373 5.73 -15.53 27.12
N ARG A 374 5.31 -14.27 27.35
CA ARG A 374 4.49 -13.87 28.51
C ARG A 374 3.00 -14.12 28.30
N GLY A 375 2.56 -14.58 27.13
CA GLY A 375 1.15 -14.74 26.79
C GLY A 375 0.43 -13.42 26.52
N GLU A 376 1.16 -12.39 26.11
CA GLU A 376 0.63 -11.05 25.82
C GLU A 376 0.58 -10.82 24.29
N LEU A 377 -0.48 -10.14 23.81
CA LEU A 377 -0.51 -9.65 22.42
C LEU A 377 0.62 -8.62 22.22
N PRO A 378 1.42 -8.72 21.16
CA PRO A 378 2.70 -8.01 21.05
C PRO A 378 2.54 -6.55 20.56
N VAL A 379 1.53 -5.82 21.03
CA VAL A 379 1.25 -4.44 20.63
C VAL A 379 2.25 -3.49 21.28
N GLU A 380 2.96 -2.69 20.45
CA GLU A 380 3.92 -1.68 20.92
C GLU A 380 3.27 -0.30 21.09
N ARG A 381 2.40 0.07 20.14
CA ARG A 381 1.81 1.40 20.07
C ARG A 381 0.55 1.41 19.22
N GLY A 382 -0.21 2.49 19.30
CA GLY A 382 -1.40 2.62 18.50
C GLY A 382 -2.10 3.97 18.65
N LEU A 383 -3.33 4.04 18.18
CA LEU A 383 -4.20 5.20 18.32
C LEU A 383 -5.66 4.74 18.38
N VAL A 384 -6.43 5.32 19.30
CA VAL A 384 -7.89 5.18 19.36
C VAL A 384 -8.53 6.49 18.88
N VAL A 385 -9.29 6.43 17.81
CA VAL A 385 -10.05 7.56 17.28
C VAL A 385 -11.41 7.60 17.95
N ARG A 386 -11.55 8.36 19.04
CA ARG A 386 -12.81 8.50 19.80
C ARG A 386 -13.64 9.69 19.34
N ASP A 387 -13.01 10.67 18.71
CA ASP A 387 -13.65 11.90 18.28
C ASP A 387 -14.42 11.69 16.95
N PRO A 388 -15.74 11.96 16.90
CA PRO A 388 -16.53 11.92 15.68
C PRO A 388 -15.95 12.80 14.55
N ALA A 389 -15.30 13.93 14.89
CA ALA A 389 -14.64 14.78 13.89
C ALA A 389 -13.42 14.10 13.27
N GLY A 390 -12.69 13.28 14.03
CA GLY A 390 -11.58 12.47 13.51
C GLY A 390 -12.06 11.40 12.52
N LEU A 391 -13.16 10.71 12.83
CA LEU A 391 -13.78 9.73 11.93
C LEU A 391 -14.30 10.38 10.63
N GLU A 392 -14.91 11.57 10.75
CA GLU A 392 -15.37 12.31 9.56
C GLU A 392 -14.17 12.72 8.68
N ARG A 393 -13.09 13.26 9.26
CA ARG A 393 -11.86 13.59 8.52
C ARG A 393 -11.25 12.36 7.83
N ARG A 394 -11.26 11.20 8.48
CA ARG A 394 -10.87 9.93 7.85
C ARG A 394 -11.68 9.65 6.59
N SER A 395 -13.01 9.80 6.67
CA SER A 395 -13.90 9.59 5.54
C SER A 395 -13.64 10.59 4.40
N LEU A 396 -13.37 11.86 4.72
CA LEU A 396 -13.05 12.89 3.72
C LEU A 396 -11.71 12.59 3.02
N ILE A 397 -10.65 12.25 3.78
CA ILE A 397 -9.35 11.89 3.21
C ILE A 397 -9.49 10.64 2.33
N ARG A 398 -10.23 9.61 2.78
CA ARG A 398 -10.51 8.42 1.97
C ARG A 398 -11.23 8.77 0.68
N ALA A 399 -12.26 9.61 0.74
CA ALA A 399 -13.00 10.05 -0.45
C ALA A 399 -12.11 10.78 -1.46
N VAL A 400 -11.22 11.67 -1.00
CA VAL A 400 -10.21 12.30 -1.88
C VAL A 400 -9.31 11.25 -2.51
N MET A 401 -8.76 10.33 -1.70
CA MET A 401 -7.74 9.36 -2.14
C MET A 401 -8.30 8.26 -3.04
N CYS A 402 -9.57 7.85 -2.85
CA CYS A 402 -10.18 6.70 -3.52
C CYS A 402 -11.22 7.10 -4.57
N ASP A 403 -12.05 8.11 -4.27
CA ASP A 403 -13.18 8.52 -5.12
C ASP A 403 -12.85 9.75 -5.97
N PHE A 404 -11.70 10.41 -5.73
CA PHE A 404 -11.25 11.64 -6.37
C PHE A 404 -12.27 12.78 -6.29
N GLN A 405 -13.15 12.72 -5.33
CA GLN A 405 -14.11 13.77 -5.03
C GLN A 405 -14.51 13.72 -3.56
N VAL A 406 -14.92 14.85 -3.02
CA VAL A 406 -15.37 14.95 -1.64
C VAL A 406 -16.47 15.98 -1.52
N GLU A 407 -17.51 15.64 -0.75
CA GLU A 407 -18.61 16.52 -0.41
C GLU A 407 -18.45 17.04 1.02
N LEU A 408 -18.59 18.35 1.22
CA LEU A 408 -18.36 19.04 2.48
C LEU A 408 -19.61 19.80 2.93
N ASN A 409 -19.83 19.82 4.24
CA ASN A 409 -20.67 20.85 4.86
C ASN A 409 -19.84 22.13 4.99
N LEU A 410 -20.23 23.20 4.27
CA LEU A 410 -19.46 24.45 4.16
C LEU A 410 -19.40 25.27 5.45
N GLU A 411 -20.41 25.14 6.33
CA GLU A 411 -20.39 25.78 7.63
C GLU A 411 -19.33 25.14 8.53
N ARG A 412 -19.28 23.81 8.55
CA ARG A 412 -18.37 23.04 9.39
C ARG A 412 -16.93 23.03 8.90
N PHE A 413 -16.73 22.95 7.58
CA PHE A 413 -15.42 22.85 6.92
C PHE A 413 -15.04 24.11 6.13
N ALA A 414 -15.45 25.29 6.64
CA ALA A 414 -15.14 26.56 5.98
C ALA A 414 -13.64 26.85 5.79
N PRO A 415 -12.72 26.49 6.73
CA PRO A 415 -11.28 26.63 6.52
C PRO A 415 -10.77 25.74 5.40
N GLU A 416 -11.20 24.48 5.38
CA GLU A 416 -10.80 23.49 4.36
C GLU A 416 -11.32 23.88 2.99
N TRP A 417 -12.56 24.42 2.92
CA TRP A 417 -13.11 24.92 1.66
C TRP A 417 -12.29 26.07 1.09
N ARG A 418 -11.86 27.02 1.92
CA ARG A 418 -10.96 28.11 1.48
C ARG A 418 -9.62 27.57 0.94
N ALA A 419 -9.02 26.58 1.62
CA ALA A 419 -7.81 25.95 1.13
C ALA A 419 -8.01 25.23 -0.21
N LEU A 420 -9.18 24.60 -0.41
CA LEU A 420 -9.54 24.00 -1.70
C LEU A 420 -9.75 25.06 -2.79
N GLN A 421 -10.28 26.24 -2.46
CA GLN A 421 -10.41 27.36 -3.42
C GLN A 421 -9.04 27.83 -3.92
N GLU A 422 -8.02 27.87 -3.06
CA GLU A 422 -6.64 28.17 -3.47
C GLU A 422 -6.09 27.10 -4.44
N LEU A 423 -6.36 25.82 -4.17
CA LEU A 423 -5.95 24.74 -5.08
C LEU A 423 -6.74 24.73 -6.39
N ALA A 424 -7.98 25.26 -6.39
CA ALA A 424 -8.78 25.41 -7.59
C ALA A 424 -8.23 26.51 -8.53
N LEU A 425 -7.62 27.57 -7.98
CA LEU A 425 -6.92 28.58 -8.79
C LEU A 425 -5.75 27.98 -9.57
N ASP A 426 -5.15 26.94 -9.05
CA ASP A 426 -4.08 26.17 -9.71
C ASP A 426 -4.63 25.02 -10.59
N GLY A 427 -5.94 24.90 -10.72
CA GLY A 427 -6.59 23.87 -11.54
C GLY A 427 -6.47 22.44 -10.99
N LEU A 428 -6.17 22.27 -9.70
CA LEU A 428 -6.02 20.95 -9.08
C LEU A 428 -7.35 20.32 -8.66
N VAL A 429 -8.35 21.15 -8.39
CA VAL A 429 -9.72 20.73 -8.07
C VAL A 429 -10.74 21.62 -8.78
N GLU A 430 -11.89 21.05 -9.12
CA GLU A 430 -13.09 21.77 -9.56
C GLU A 430 -14.06 21.83 -8.40
N LEU A 431 -14.59 23.04 -8.14
CA LEU A 431 -15.48 23.30 -7.02
C LEU A 431 -16.89 23.65 -7.50
N SER A 432 -17.89 23.14 -6.80
CA SER A 432 -19.27 23.54 -6.97
C SER A 432 -19.97 23.60 -5.61
N GLU A 433 -20.91 24.56 -5.46
CA GLU A 433 -21.65 24.77 -4.23
C GLU A 433 -23.15 24.65 -4.48
N THR A 434 -23.84 23.97 -3.56
CA THR A 434 -25.31 23.87 -3.60
C THR A 434 -25.87 23.76 -2.19
N ARG A 435 -26.72 24.71 -1.79
CA ARG A 435 -27.46 24.70 -0.52
C ARG A 435 -26.58 24.45 0.72
N GLY A 436 -25.44 25.14 0.82
CA GLY A 436 -24.51 25.03 1.96
C GLY A 436 -23.63 23.78 1.93
N ARG A 437 -23.67 23.00 0.84
CA ARG A 437 -22.76 21.91 0.57
C ARG A 437 -21.81 22.28 -0.56
N GLY A 438 -20.53 21.96 -0.38
CA GLY A 438 -19.49 22.07 -1.39
C GLY A 438 -19.10 20.70 -1.92
N LEU A 439 -18.95 20.59 -3.22
CA LEU A 439 -18.38 19.41 -3.88
C LEU A 439 -17.06 19.82 -4.52
N ALA A 440 -15.97 19.16 -4.12
CA ALA A 440 -14.65 19.26 -4.74
C ALA A 440 -14.35 18.00 -5.54
N ARG A 441 -14.05 18.17 -6.84
CA ARG A 441 -13.58 17.08 -7.72
C ARG A 441 -12.13 17.29 -8.08
N VAL A 442 -11.34 16.25 -7.90
CA VAL A 442 -9.90 16.25 -8.24
C VAL A 442 -9.76 16.18 -9.77
N THR A 443 -9.06 17.14 -10.33
CA THR A 443 -8.76 17.18 -11.78
C THR A 443 -7.67 16.16 -12.15
N LEU A 444 -7.42 15.98 -13.45
CA LEU A 444 -6.30 15.14 -13.91
C LEU A 444 -4.93 15.64 -13.41
N PRO A 445 -4.59 16.94 -13.48
CA PRO A 445 -3.39 17.47 -12.80
C PRO A 445 -3.41 17.26 -11.30
N GLY A 446 -4.57 17.43 -10.64
CA GLY A 446 -4.73 17.23 -9.20
C GLY A 446 -4.44 15.81 -8.74
N ARG A 447 -4.63 14.78 -9.59
CA ARG A 447 -4.31 13.38 -9.23
C ARG A 447 -2.82 13.17 -8.95
N TRP A 448 -1.92 13.90 -9.59
CA TRP A 448 -0.49 13.89 -9.28
C TRP A 448 -0.18 14.48 -7.91
N LEU A 449 -1.02 15.40 -7.46
CA LEU A 449 -0.90 16.12 -6.19
C LEU A 449 -1.98 15.69 -5.17
N ILE A 450 -2.53 14.48 -5.32
CA ILE A 450 -3.64 13.99 -4.51
C ILE A 450 -3.35 14.06 -3.00
N ARG A 451 -2.09 13.80 -2.60
CA ARG A 451 -1.66 13.90 -1.20
C ARG A 451 -1.74 15.34 -0.67
N THR A 452 -1.44 16.33 -1.50
CA THR A 452 -1.56 17.74 -1.14
C THR A 452 -3.03 18.14 -0.94
N ILE A 453 -3.93 17.60 -1.78
CA ILE A 453 -5.37 17.83 -1.65
C ILE A 453 -5.90 17.13 -0.40
N ALA A 454 -5.50 15.88 -0.14
CA ALA A 454 -5.89 15.15 1.07
C ALA A 454 -5.39 15.82 2.35
N ALA A 455 -4.20 16.45 2.31
CA ALA A 455 -3.60 17.16 3.43
C ALA A 455 -4.43 18.38 3.91
N VAL A 456 -5.31 18.90 3.10
CA VAL A 456 -6.26 19.95 3.49
C VAL A 456 -7.13 19.52 4.67
N PHE A 457 -7.45 18.22 4.74
CA PHE A 457 -8.30 17.63 5.78
C PHE A 457 -7.54 17.10 6.99
N ASP A 458 -6.20 17.17 6.97
CA ASP A 458 -5.34 16.69 8.06
C ASP A 458 -4.90 17.84 8.98
N PRO A 459 -5.50 18.02 10.17
CA PRO A 459 -5.14 19.09 11.09
C PRO A 459 -3.73 18.96 11.65
N GLU A 460 -3.15 17.75 11.62
CA GLU A 460 -1.79 17.51 12.10
C GLU A 460 -0.72 17.93 11.07
N GLN A 461 -1.11 18.08 9.79
CA GLN A 461 -0.16 18.46 8.74
C GLN A 461 0.45 19.84 8.97
N ALA A 462 -0.33 20.78 9.50
CA ALA A 462 0.16 22.11 9.85
C ALA A 462 1.21 22.09 11.00
N ARG A 463 1.23 21.03 11.79
CA ARG A 463 2.13 20.85 12.94
C ARG A 463 3.37 20.02 12.62
N ARG A 464 3.38 19.30 11.51
CA ARG A 464 4.45 18.33 11.15
C ARG A 464 5.17 18.78 9.89
N ALA A 465 6.43 19.15 10.04
CA ALA A 465 7.35 19.34 8.90
C ALA A 465 7.89 18.01 8.32
N SER A 466 7.33 16.86 8.70
CA SER A 466 7.86 15.53 8.34
C SER A 466 6.97 14.80 7.34
N GLY A 467 7.58 14.37 6.24
CA GLY A 467 6.96 13.55 5.19
C GLY A 467 7.92 13.40 4.02
N ALA A 468 7.71 12.40 3.15
CA ALA A 468 8.41 12.32 1.88
C ALA A 468 7.86 13.40 0.93
N ARG A 469 8.73 14.02 0.14
CA ARG A 469 8.33 14.91 -0.94
C ARG A 469 7.45 14.17 -1.95
N LEU A 470 6.68 14.92 -2.73
CA LEU A 470 5.77 14.36 -3.72
C LEU A 470 6.52 13.73 -4.89
N VAL A 471 7.66 14.35 -5.25
CA VAL A 471 8.50 13.96 -6.38
C VAL A 471 9.96 13.81 -5.95
#